data_ec1eda85eb5ec8a2efba3e6d95489655
#
_entry.id   ec1eda85eb5ec8a2efba3e6d95489655
#
_cell.length_a   1.000
_cell.length_b   1.000
_cell.length_c   1.000
_cell.angle_alpha   90.00
_cell.angle_beta   90.00
_cell.angle_gamma   90.00
#
_symmetry.space_group_name_H-M   'P 1'
#
loop_
_entity.id
_entity.type
_entity.pdbx_description
1 polymer ?
#
loop_
_entity_poly.entity_id
_entity_poly.type
_entity_poly.pdbx_seq_one_letter_code
_entity_poly.pdbx_strand_id
1 'polypeptide(L)'
;MKIINAHVHMIEQKKAFGNRKISKIHPGQTIFKNLDDTLALLNPEVLLSQMDEAGISKSVLFACEAPIIYASNDYVASLCKKYPERLIGFASVDPKRKDAVKIIEKAIKQLGLRGIKFHPPLQNFYPNEKNIFPIYEKATKLNIPVVFHIGSTPFGSLCRLDQANPILIDEIACKFPDLKIILTHLGTLWHNEAFMVTEKNPNVFIDTSAYLYEIEQLLTEETVERIGQDKIIFGTDYPTPFAGKTHRMVDFVECINKLKLSKEIKEKIFSKNFEKILSG
;
A
#
# COMPACT_ATOMS: atom_id res chain seq x y z
N MET A 1 18.72 -1.60 -13.61
CA MET A 1 18.01 -2.39 -12.56
C MET A 1 16.52 -2.16 -12.75
N LYS A 2 15.70 -3.20 -12.67
CA LYS A 2 14.23 -3.07 -12.76
C LYS A 2 13.70 -2.54 -11.43
N ILE A 3 12.77 -1.57 -11.48
CA ILE A 3 12.15 -1.00 -10.28
C ILE A 3 10.63 -1.14 -10.43
N ILE A 4 9.99 -1.72 -9.42
CA ILE A 4 8.53 -1.83 -9.29
C ILE A 4 8.12 -1.09 -8.03
N ASN A 5 7.31 -0.06 -8.17
CA ASN A 5 6.72 0.65 -7.04
C ASN A 5 5.42 -0.05 -6.61
N ALA A 6 5.46 -0.75 -5.48
CA ALA A 6 4.33 -1.56 -5.02
C ALA A 6 3.22 -0.76 -4.31
N HIS A 7 3.31 0.58 -4.22
CA HIS A 7 2.36 1.38 -3.46
C HIS A 7 2.11 2.76 -4.08
N VAL A 8 0.96 2.89 -4.77
CA VAL A 8 0.51 4.15 -5.39
C VAL A 8 -1.01 4.30 -5.25
N HIS A 9 -1.46 5.51 -4.95
CA HIS A 9 -2.86 5.89 -4.90
C HIS A 9 -3.22 6.85 -6.04
N MET A 10 -4.23 6.47 -6.84
CA MET A 10 -4.86 7.34 -7.84
C MET A 10 -6.33 7.51 -7.47
N ILE A 11 -6.67 8.64 -6.84
CA ILE A 11 -7.99 8.89 -6.23
C ILE A 11 -8.96 9.42 -7.30
N GLU A 12 -10.19 8.95 -7.31
CA GLU A 12 -11.28 9.53 -8.10
C GLU A 12 -11.76 10.83 -7.45
N GLN A 13 -11.18 11.96 -7.82
CA GLN A 13 -11.39 13.27 -7.20
C GLN A 13 -12.85 13.63 -6.97
N LYS A 14 -13.71 13.46 -7.99
CA LYS A 14 -15.15 13.81 -7.91
C LYS A 14 -15.91 12.97 -6.88
N LYS A 15 -15.48 11.74 -6.62
CA LYS A 15 -16.14 10.83 -5.68
C LYS A 15 -15.52 10.87 -4.28
N ALA A 16 -14.20 11.04 -4.18
CA ALA A 16 -13.49 11.06 -2.91
C ALA A 16 -13.90 12.24 -2.03
N PHE A 17 -13.97 13.42 -2.66
CA PHE A 17 -14.24 14.65 -1.92
C PHE A 17 -15.73 15.03 -1.92
N GLY A 18 -16.53 14.59 -2.92
CA GLY A 18 -17.97 14.85 -3.01
C GLY A 18 -18.33 16.31 -2.70
N ASN A 19 -19.53 16.53 -2.13
CA ASN A 19 -19.97 17.83 -1.61
C ASN A 19 -19.54 18.08 -0.17
N ARG A 20 -18.71 17.24 0.43
CA ARG A 20 -18.21 17.43 1.79
C ARG A 20 -17.15 18.53 1.77
N LYS A 21 -17.44 19.64 2.45
CA LYS A 21 -16.45 20.68 2.71
C LYS A 21 -15.28 20.04 3.49
N ILE A 22 -14.14 19.85 2.83
CA ILE A 22 -12.88 19.39 3.43
C ILE A 22 -12.48 20.23 4.63
N SER A 23 -12.98 21.48 4.72
CA SER A 23 -12.83 22.40 5.85
C SER A 23 -13.27 21.86 7.22
N LYS A 24 -13.99 20.73 7.28
CA LYS A 24 -14.34 20.05 8.54
C LYS A 24 -13.32 18.99 8.98
N ILE A 25 -12.32 18.69 8.15
CA ILE A 25 -11.20 17.85 8.53
C ILE A 25 -10.20 18.74 9.28
N HIS A 26 -9.77 18.32 10.44
CA HIS A 26 -9.04 19.12 11.42
C HIS A 26 -7.92 19.99 10.80
N PRO A 27 -7.79 21.31 11.16
CA PRO A 27 -6.80 22.23 10.56
C PRO A 27 -5.33 21.84 10.75
N GLY A 28 -5.02 20.85 11.58
CA GLY A 28 -3.66 20.35 11.84
C GLY A 28 -3.15 19.29 10.87
N GLN A 29 -3.98 18.80 9.94
CA GLN A 29 -3.60 17.70 9.08
C GLN A 29 -2.83 18.20 7.85
N THR A 30 -1.55 17.87 7.80
CA THR A 30 -0.61 18.32 6.78
C THR A 30 -0.96 17.89 5.37
N ILE A 31 -1.66 16.73 5.22
CA ILE A 31 -2.06 16.18 3.94
C ILE A 31 -3.00 17.11 3.14
N PHE A 32 -3.73 18.00 3.82
CA PHE A 32 -4.68 18.90 3.18
C PHE A 32 -4.19 20.35 3.08
N LYS A 33 -3.01 20.68 3.61
CA LYS A 33 -2.44 22.03 3.48
C LYS A 33 -2.13 22.41 2.03
N ASN A 34 -1.81 21.40 1.20
CA ASN A 34 -1.48 21.57 -0.22
C ASN A 34 -2.41 20.69 -1.08
N LEU A 35 -3.72 20.81 -0.87
CA LEU A 35 -4.70 19.97 -1.56
C LEU A 35 -4.61 20.12 -3.08
N ASP A 36 -4.53 21.37 -3.58
CA ASP A 36 -4.49 21.63 -5.03
C ASP A 36 -3.23 21.02 -5.66
N ASP A 37 -2.08 21.12 -5.00
CA ASP A 37 -0.84 20.47 -5.44
C ASP A 37 -0.99 18.95 -5.46
N THR A 38 -1.61 18.39 -4.41
CA THR A 38 -1.88 16.94 -4.34
C THR A 38 -2.85 16.51 -5.43
N LEU A 39 -3.89 17.28 -5.71
CA LEU A 39 -4.87 16.98 -6.76
C LEU A 39 -4.23 17.02 -8.15
N ALA A 40 -3.28 17.93 -8.40
CA ALA A 40 -2.53 17.98 -9.65
C ALA A 40 -1.72 16.70 -9.90
N LEU A 41 -1.21 16.07 -8.85
CA LEU A 41 -0.46 14.81 -8.93
C LEU A 41 -1.35 13.59 -9.26
N LEU A 42 -2.68 13.69 -9.08
CA LEU A 42 -3.63 12.63 -9.40
C LEU A 42 -3.96 12.53 -10.91
N ASN A 43 -3.18 13.19 -11.77
CA ASN A 43 -3.23 13.01 -13.20
C ASN A 43 -2.38 11.79 -13.59
N PRO A 44 -2.92 10.80 -14.35
CA PRO A 44 -2.15 9.64 -14.80
C PRO A 44 -0.89 9.97 -15.62
N GLU A 45 -0.91 11.06 -16.39
CA GLU A 45 0.25 11.49 -17.16
C GLU A 45 1.36 12.04 -16.27
N VAL A 46 0.99 12.74 -15.18
CA VAL A 46 1.94 13.19 -14.16
C VAL A 46 2.53 11.99 -13.41
N LEU A 47 1.70 11.00 -13.06
CA LEU A 47 2.18 9.75 -12.47
C LEU A 47 3.23 9.07 -13.36
N LEU A 48 2.95 8.91 -14.66
CA LEU A 48 3.90 8.29 -15.60
C LEU A 48 5.19 9.09 -15.73
N SER A 49 5.11 10.43 -15.78
CA SER A 49 6.29 11.30 -15.80
C SER A 49 7.15 11.13 -14.54
N GLN A 50 6.54 11.04 -13.36
CA GLN A 50 7.25 10.76 -12.11
C GLN A 50 7.90 9.36 -12.10
N MET A 51 7.23 8.37 -12.68
CA MET A 51 7.80 7.03 -12.85
C MET A 51 9.00 7.05 -13.79
N ASP A 52 8.93 7.80 -14.90
CA ASP A 52 10.01 7.90 -15.88
C ASP A 52 11.23 8.61 -15.28
N GLU A 53 11.03 9.72 -14.57
CA GLU A 53 12.08 10.45 -13.84
C GLU A 53 12.79 9.54 -12.82
N ALA A 54 12.04 8.69 -12.12
CA ALA A 54 12.55 7.78 -11.10
C ALA A 54 13.10 6.45 -11.67
N GLY A 55 12.99 6.19 -12.95
CA GLY A 55 13.35 4.92 -13.57
C GLY A 55 12.46 3.74 -13.15
N ILE A 56 11.21 4.03 -12.69
CA ILE A 56 10.25 3.02 -12.27
C ILE A 56 9.57 2.42 -13.48
N SER A 57 9.75 1.11 -13.67
CA SER A 57 9.18 0.38 -14.80
C SER A 57 7.68 0.11 -14.64
N LYS A 58 7.24 -0.26 -13.44
CA LYS A 58 5.83 -0.53 -13.11
C LYS A 58 5.45 0.05 -11.76
N SER A 59 4.17 0.46 -11.63
CA SER A 59 3.57 0.87 -10.35
C SER A 59 2.29 0.10 -10.07
N VAL A 60 2.07 -0.21 -8.80
CA VAL A 60 0.83 -0.83 -8.31
C VAL A 60 -0.13 0.25 -7.85
N LEU A 61 -1.27 0.34 -8.52
CA LEU A 61 -2.36 1.23 -8.15
C LEU A 61 -3.33 0.53 -7.21
N PHE A 62 -3.60 1.15 -6.09
CA PHE A 62 -4.62 0.66 -5.16
C PHE A 62 -5.98 1.29 -5.41
N ALA A 63 -6.99 0.46 -5.62
CA ALA A 63 -8.34 0.86 -5.32
C ALA A 63 -8.48 1.12 -3.81
N CYS A 64 -9.40 1.98 -3.42
CA CYS A 64 -9.70 2.23 -2.02
C CYS A 64 -11.18 2.58 -1.89
N GLU A 65 -11.93 1.76 -1.18
CA GLU A 65 -13.33 2.01 -0.85
C GLU A 65 -13.41 2.57 0.58
N ALA A 66 -13.00 3.83 0.75
CA ALA A 66 -12.97 4.50 2.04
C ALA A 66 -13.53 5.94 1.95
N PRO A 67 -14.00 6.54 3.06
CA PRO A 67 -14.74 7.81 3.06
C PRO A 67 -14.01 9.04 2.50
N ILE A 68 -12.69 9.05 2.51
CA ILE A 68 -11.88 10.21 2.11
C ILE A 68 -10.98 9.88 0.93
N ILE A 69 -10.41 8.69 0.95
CA ILE A 69 -9.62 8.15 -0.15
C ILE A 69 -10.52 7.19 -0.91
N TYR A 70 -10.99 7.61 -2.07
CA TYR A 70 -11.84 6.77 -2.89
C TYR A 70 -11.26 6.58 -4.29
N ALA A 71 -11.10 5.34 -4.68
CA ALA A 71 -10.82 4.90 -6.03
C ALA A 71 -11.53 3.55 -6.26
N SER A 72 -12.48 3.52 -7.20
CA SER A 72 -13.23 2.30 -7.49
C SER A 72 -12.35 1.25 -8.18
N ASN A 73 -12.73 -0.02 -8.06
CA ASN A 73 -12.08 -1.11 -8.79
C ASN A 73 -12.13 -0.90 -10.31
N ASP A 74 -13.26 -0.40 -10.82
CA ASP A 74 -13.44 -0.11 -12.26
C ASP A 74 -12.52 1.03 -12.72
N TYR A 75 -12.33 2.08 -11.90
CA TYR A 75 -11.41 3.17 -12.22
C TYR A 75 -9.97 2.69 -12.30
N VAL A 76 -9.50 1.96 -11.28
CA VAL A 76 -8.14 1.42 -11.27
C VAL A 76 -7.93 0.46 -12.43
N ALA A 77 -8.90 -0.42 -12.71
CA ALA A 77 -8.83 -1.34 -13.84
C ALA A 77 -8.76 -0.58 -15.19
N SER A 78 -9.50 0.53 -15.33
CA SER A 78 -9.47 1.36 -16.54
C SER A 78 -8.09 1.96 -16.79
N LEU A 79 -7.41 2.44 -15.73
CA LEU A 79 -6.04 2.95 -15.82
C LEU A 79 -5.04 1.83 -16.20
N CYS A 80 -5.17 0.67 -15.58
CA CYS A 80 -4.32 -0.48 -15.90
C CYS A 80 -4.53 -0.96 -17.35
N LYS A 81 -5.76 -0.92 -17.85
CA LYS A 81 -6.06 -1.24 -19.25
C LYS A 81 -5.48 -0.19 -20.23
N LYS A 82 -5.46 1.09 -19.82
CA LYS A 82 -4.86 2.16 -20.64
C LYS A 82 -3.33 2.06 -20.70
N TYR A 83 -2.70 1.60 -19.61
CA TYR A 83 -1.22 1.52 -19.48
C TYR A 83 -0.77 0.13 -18.99
N PRO A 84 -1.01 -0.94 -19.75
CA PRO A 84 -0.85 -2.33 -19.27
C PRO A 84 0.61 -2.71 -18.98
N GLU A 85 1.57 -2.07 -19.66
CA GLU A 85 2.99 -2.32 -19.41
C GLU A 85 3.54 -1.53 -18.22
N ARG A 86 2.79 -0.54 -17.72
CA ARG A 86 3.24 0.36 -16.67
C ARG A 86 2.49 0.19 -15.33
N LEU A 87 1.23 -0.25 -15.35
CA LEU A 87 0.36 -0.23 -14.19
C LEU A 87 -0.19 -1.63 -13.88
N ILE A 88 -0.20 -1.95 -12.59
CA ILE A 88 -0.80 -3.16 -12.00
C ILE A 88 -1.87 -2.67 -11.02
N GLY A 89 -3.08 -3.22 -11.06
CA GLY A 89 -4.17 -2.79 -10.18
C GLY A 89 -4.41 -3.77 -9.03
N PHE A 90 -4.65 -3.24 -7.83
CA PHE A 90 -5.16 -4.00 -6.70
C PHE A 90 -6.56 -3.52 -6.33
N ALA A 91 -7.42 -4.46 -5.99
CA ALA A 91 -8.81 -4.21 -5.63
C ALA A 91 -8.96 -3.69 -4.20
N SER A 92 -10.10 -3.09 -3.90
CA SER A 92 -10.56 -2.80 -2.55
C SER A 92 -12.07 -3.04 -2.45
N VAL A 93 -12.53 -3.23 -1.23
CA VAL A 93 -13.95 -3.34 -0.89
C VAL A 93 -14.14 -2.92 0.56
N ASP A 94 -15.30 -2.37 0.93
CA ASP A 94 -15.69 -2.31 2.35
C ASP A 94 -15.88 -3.76 2.85
N PRO A 95 -15.03 -4.26 3.76
CA PRO A 95 -15.05 -5.66 4.18
C PRO A 95 -16.31 -6.05 4.96
N LYS A 96 -17.09 -5.07 5.43
CA LYS A 96 -18.35 -5.30 6.17
C LYS A 96 -19.55 -5.57 5.24
N ARG A 97 -19.38 -5.40 3.94
CA ARG A 97 -20.44 -5.71 2.97
C ARG A 97 -20.70 -7.21 2.87
N LYS A 98 -21.96 -7.58 2.81
CA LYS A 98 -22.38 -9.00 2.63
C LYS A 98 -21.91 -9.61 1.31
N ASP A 99 -21.70 -8.78 0.29
CA ASP A 99 -21.26 -9.17 -1.05
C ASP A 99 -19.74 -8.96 -1.29
N ALA A 100 -18.97 -8.61 -0.24
CA ALA A 100 -17.55 -8.29 -0.36
C ALA A 100 -16.72 -9.35 -1.12
N VAL A 101 -16.92 -10.63 -0.80
CA VAL A 101 -16.24 -11.76 -1.47
C VAL A 101 -16.57 -11.80 -2.97
N LYS A 102 -17.84 -11.54 -3.35
CA LYS A 102 -18.27 -11.51 -4.76
C LYS A 102 -17.65 -10.33 -5.51
N ILE A 103 -17.57 -9.16 -4.86
CA ILE A 103 -16.93 -7.97 -5.41
C ILE A 103 -15.45 -8.23 -5.69
N ILE A 104 -14.73 -8.81 -4.73
CA ILE A 104 -13.31 -9.18 -4.92
C ILE A 104 -13.17 -10.20 -6.04
N GLU A 105 -13.96 -11.26 -6.06
CA GLU A 105 -13.89 -12.26 -7.13
C GLU A 105 -14.11 -11.64 -8.52
N LYS A 106 -15.09 -10.74 -8.65
CA LYS A 106 -15.34 -9.98 -9.88
C LYS A 106 -14.13 -9.11 -10.25
N ALA A 107 -13.57 -8.38 -9.27
CA ALA A 107 -12.43 -7.49 -9.48
C ALA A 107 -11.20 -8.25 -10.02
N ILE A 108 -10.94 -9.45 -9.50
CA ILE A 108 -9.81 -10.26 -9.95
C ILE A 108 -10.10 -10.93 -11.30
N LYS A 109 -11.23 -11.63 -11.44
CA LYS A 109 -11.51 -12.46 -12.62
C LYS A 109 -11.96 -11.67 -13.85
N GLN A 110 -12.68 -10.56 -13.66
CA GLN A 110 -13.27 -9.79 -14.77
C GLN A 110 -12.53 -8.48 -15.04
N LEU A 111 -12.01 -7.81 -14.00
CA LEU A 111 -11.30 -6.54 -14.15
C LEU A 111 -9.76 -6.71 -14.22
N GLY A 112 -9.22 -7.92 -13.97
CA GLY A 112 -7.80 -8.23 -14.07
C GLY A 112 -6.95 -7.65 -12.95
N LEU A 113 -7.56 -7.27 -11.81
CA LEU A 113 -6.82 -6.80 -10.64
C LEU A 113 -6.07 -7.96 -9.98
N ARG A 114 -4.93 -7.66 -9.34
CA ARG A 114 -3.92 -8.67 -8.95
C ARG A 114 -3.71 -8.82 -7.45
N GLY A 115 -4.48 -8.13 -6.61
CA GLY A 115 -4.39 -8.17 -5.15
C GLY A 115 -5.50 -7.39 -4.50
N ILE A 116 -5.48 -7.27 -3.18
CA ILE A 116 -6.46 -6.53 -2.38
C ILE A 116 -5.73 -5.51 -1.50
N LYS A 117 -6.23 -4.28 -1.42
CA LYS A 117 -5.80 -3.24 -0.46
C LYS A 117 -6.90 -2.98 0.55
N PHE A 118 -6.55 -3.02 1.83
CA PHE A 118 -7.37 -2.54 2.92
C PHE A 118 -6.72 -1.36 3.63
N HIS A 119 -7.58 -0.47 4.12
CA HIS A 119 -7.21 0.62 5.02
C HIS A 119 -8.05 0.53 6.30
N PRO A 120 -7.69 -0.37 7.24
CA PRO A 120 -8.53 -0.69 8.39
C PRO A 120 -9.03 0.54 9.17
N PRO A 121 -8.20 1.56 9.50
CA PRO A 121 -8.65 2.76 10.20
C PRO A 121 -9.70 3.58 9.44
N LEU A 122 -9.54 3.76 8.11
CA LEU A 122 -10.50 4.52 7.31
C LEU A 122 -11.78 3.74 7.00
N GLN A 123 -11.67 2.43 6.86
CA GLN A 123 -12.79 1.53 6.62
C GLN A 123 -13.48 1.09 7.91
N ASN A 124 -12.92 1.49 9.08
CA ASN A 124 -13.43 1.25 10.43
C ASN A 124 -13.72 -0.24 10.71
N PHE A 125 -12.67 -1.06 10.70
CA PHE A 125 -12.72 -2.47 11.05
C PHE A 125 -11.37 -2.95 11.63
N TYR A 126 -11.41 -4.03 12.40
CA TYR A 126 -10.19 -4.72 12.84
C TYR A 126 -9.85 -5.85 11.86
N PRO A 127 -8.61 -5.93 11.37
CA PRO A 127 -8.21 -6.96 10.40
C PRO A 127 -8.52 -8.39 10.83
N ASN A 128 -8.45 -8.69 12.12
CA ASN A 128 -8.69 -10.03 12.68
C ASN A 128 -10.17 -10.30 13.06
N GLU A 129 -11.12 -9.48 12.62
CA GLU A 129 -12.55 -9.77 12.78
C GLU A 129 -12.94 -11.01 11.96
N LYS A 130 -13.57 -12.00 12.61
CA LYS A 130 -13.91 -13.30 12.00
C LYS A 130 -14.84 -13.20 10.79
N ASN A 131 -15.71 -12.20 10.76
CA ASN A 131 -16.63 -11.93 9.64
C ASN A 131 -15.90 -11.53 8.34
N ILE A 132 -14.61 -11.14 8.42
CA ILE A 132 -13.78 -10.76 7.28
C ILE A 132 -12.98 -11.96 6.72
N PHE A 133 -12.80 -13.01 7.52
CA PHE A 133 -12.03 -14.20 7.13
C PHE A 133 -12.43 -14.83 5.80
N PRO A 134 -13.73 -14.84 5.39
CA PRO A 134 -14.09 -15.32 4.05
C PRO A 134 -13.41 -14.58 2.89
N ILE A 135 -13.00 -13.30 3.10
CA ILE A 135 -12.23 -12.55 2.09
C ILE A 135 -10.79 -13.10 2.02
N TYR A 136 -10.18 -13.40 3.16
CA TYR A 136 -8.82 -13.97 3.21
C TYR A 136 -8.78 -15.39 2.62
N GLU A 137 -9.79 -16.22 2.93
CA GLU A 137 -9.95 -17.54 2.28
C GLU A 137 -10.07 -17.41 0.75
N LYS A 138 -10.85 -16.42 0.28
CA LYS A 138 -10.99 -16.17 -1.15
C LYS A 138 -9.67 -15.67 -1.75
N ALA A 139 -8.94 -14.77 -1.10
CA ALA A 139 -7.66 -14.27 -1.55
C ALA A 139 -6.63 -15.41 -1.66
N THR A 140 -6.57 -16.29 -0.66
CA THR A 140 -5.73 -17.51 -0.68
C THR A 140 -6.07 -18.41 -1.88
N LYS A 141 -7.37 -18.71 -2.08
CA LYS A 141 -7.84 -19.53 -3.21
C LYS A 141 -7.54 -18.93 -4.58
N LEU A 142 -7.51 -17.60 -4.67
CA LEU A 142 -7.17 -16.86 -5.89
C LEU A 142 -5.66 -16.62 -6.03
N ASN A 143 -4.87 -17.03 -5.04
CA ASN A 143 -3.43 -16.83 -4.96
C ASN A 143 -3.02 -15.35 -5.15
N ILE A 144 -3.73 -14.43 -4.50
CA ILE A 144 -3.48 -12.99 -4.57
C ILE A 144 -3.08 -12.43 -3.21
N PRO A 145 -2.16 -11.44 -3.15
CA PRO A 145 -1.75 -10.80 -1.91
C PRO A 145 -2.83 -9.86 -1.36
N VAL A 146 -2.78 -9.69 -0.03
CA VAL A 146 -3.57 -8.69 0.70
C VAL A 146 -2.63 -7.67 1.34
N VAL A 147 -2.84 -6.39 1.04
CA VAL A 147 -2.08 -5.27 1.57
C VAL A 147 -2.89 -4.57 2.66
N PHE A 148 -2.32 -4.41 3.84
CA PHE A 148 -2.92 -3.67 4.95
C PHE A 148 -2.18 -2.36 5.19
N HIS A 149 -2.94 -1.26 5.25
CA HIS A 149 -2.44 -0.04 5.84
C HIS A 149 -2.16 -0.29 7.33
N ILE A 150 -0.93 -0.06 7.75
CA ILE A 150 -0.45 -0.25 9.11
C ILE A 150 0.18 1.04 9.60
N GLY A 151 0.07 1.31 10.89
CA GLY A 151 0.75 2.43 11.51
C GLY A 151 -0.05 3.71 11.52
N SER A 152 0.66 4.82 11.44
CA SER A 152 0.08 6.16 11.52
C SER A 152 -0.79 6.48 10.32
N THR A 153 -1.81 7.32 10.55
CA THR A 153 -2.67 7.86 9.50
C THR A 153 -2.99 9.32 9.77
N PRO A 154 -2.93 10.20 8.75
CA PRO A 154 -3.10 11.64 8.97
C PRO A 154 -4.56 12.11 9.05
N PHE A 155 -5.53 11.20 9.19
CA PHE A 155 -6.96 11.52 9.09
C PHE A 155 -7.63 11.84 10.44
N GLY A 156 -6.86 12.06 11.50
CA GLY A 156 -7.34 12.53 12.81
C GLY A 156 -8.46 11.65 13.39
N SER A 157 -9.53 12.28 13.90
CA SER A 157 -10.65 11.60 14.53
C SER A 157 -11.48 10.68 13.64
N LEU A 158 -11.22 10.67 12.34
CA LEU A 158 -11.85 9.73 11.39
C LEU A 158 -11.27 8.34 11.47
N CYS A 159 -10.12 8.18 12.11
CA CYS A 159 -9.37 6.93 12.17
C CYS A 159 -9.05 6.55 13.62
N ARG A 160 -9.19 5.27 13.91
CA ARG A 160 -8.70 4.67 15.15
C ARG A 160 -7.37 3.99 14.87
N LEU A 161 -6.31 4.43 15.56
CA LEU A 161 -4.96 3.90 15.34
C LEU A 161 -4.87 2.41 15.71
N ASP A 162 -5.59 1.96 16.75
CA ASP A 162 -5.60 0.56 17.19
C ASP A 162 -6.03 -0.43 16.09
N GLN A 163 -6.80 0.03 15.09
CA GLN A 163 -7.17 -0.76 13.91
C GLN A 163 -6.00 -0.96 12.91
N ALA A 164 -4.93 -0.17 13.02
CA ALA A 164 -3.71 -0.28 12.21
C ALA A 164 -2.54 -0.94 12.96
N ASN A 165 -2.79 -1.55 14.13
CA ASN A 165 -1.75 -2.22 14.90
C ASN A 165 -1.29 -3.49 14.15
N PRO A 166 0.02 -3.64 13.84
CA PRO A 166 0.55 -4.81 13.13
C PRO A 166 0.28 -6.14 13.83
N ILE A 167 0.18 -6.16 15.15
CA ILE A 167 -0.08 -7.39 15.93
C ILE A 167 -1.40 -8.06 15.53
N LEU A 168 -2.40 -7.29 15.07
CA LEU A 168 -3.65 -7.87 14.56
C LEU A 168 -3.45 -8.75 13.32
N ILE A 169 -2.37 -8.53 12.59
CA ILE A 169 -2.03 -9.30 11.38
C ILE A 169 -1.38 -10.64 11.73
N ASP A 170 -0.76 -10.76 12.89
CA ASP A 170 -0.15 -12.01 13.34
C ASP A 170 -1.16 -13.17 13.40
N GLU A 171 -2.36 -12.92 13.95
CA GLU A 171 -3.44 -13.92 13.99
C GLU A 171 -3.86 -14.36 12.57
N ILE A 172 -3.95 -13.41 11.65
CA ILE A 172 -4.33 -13.69 10.25
C ILE A 172 -3.26 -14.52 9.56
N ALA A 173 -1.98 -14.12 9.74
CA ALA A 173 -0.85 -14.81 9.14
C ALA A 173 -0.74 -16.27 9.60
N CYS A 174 -0.94 -16.52 10.90
CA CYS A 174 -0.95 -17.85 11.46
C CYS A 174 -2.12 -18.71 10.96
N LYS A 175 -3.31 -18.09 10.83
CA LYS A 175 -4.52 -18.80 10.41
C LYS A 175 -4.54 -19.10 8.92
N PHE A 176 -3.95 -18.25 8.11
CA PHE A 176 -3.90 -18.35 6.65
C PHE A 176 -2.44 -18.39 6.16
N PRO A 177 -1.70 -19.48 6.40
CA PRO A 177 -0.26 -19.55 6.13
C PRO A 177 0.09 -19.41 4.64
N ASP A 178 -0.84 -19.73 3.74
CA ASP A 178 -0.66 -19.59 2.29
C ASP A 178 -1.08 -18.21 1.76
N LEU A 179 -1.69 -17.34 2.61
CA LEU A 179 -2.06 -15.99 2.24
C LEU A 179 -0.81 -15.10 2.26
N LYS A 180 -0.49 -14.46 1.15
CA LYS A 180 0.56 -13.46 1.08
C LYS A 180 0.05 -12.14 1.64
N ILE A 181 0.67 -11.63 2.71
CA ILE A 181 0.26 -10.43 3.41
C ILE A 181 1.36 -9.37 3.29
N ILE A 182 1.00 -8.14 2.93
CA ILE A 182 1.93 -7.02 2.84
C ILE A 182 1.53 -5.97 3.88
N LEU A 183 2.42 -5.68 4.80
CA LEU A 183 2.34 -4.56 5.73
C LEU A 183 2.90 -3.31 5.07
N THR A 184 2.30 -2.14 5.31
CA THR A 184 2.78 -0.90 4.68
C THR A 184 3.64 -0.05 5.61
N HIS A 185 4.40 0.89 5.02
CA HIS A 185 5.04 2.01 5.70
C HIS A 185 6.06 1.60 6.78
N LEU A 186 6.75 0.45 6.62
CA LEU A 186 7.63 -0.11 7.65
C LEU A 186 6.97 -0.18 9.03
N GLY A 187 5.63 -0.14 9.09
CA GLY A 187 4.85 -0.15 10.33
C GLY A 187 4.85 1.16 11.12
N THR A 188 5.08 2.30 10.47
CA THR A 188 5.21 3.65 11.12
C THR A 188 4.52 3.77 12.47
N LEU A 189 5.24 4.21 13.51
CA LEU A 189 4.96 4.24 14.94
C LEU A 189 4.99 2.87 15.65
N TRP A 190 4.80 1.75 14.94
CA TRP A 190 4.89 0.37 15.46
C TRP A 190 5.92 -0.46 14.67
N HIS A 191 7.08 0.14 14.39
CA HIS A 191 8.14 -0.52 13.60
C HIS A 191 8.56 -1.86 14.21
N ASN A 192 8.77 -1.91 15.53
CA ASN A 192 9.21 -3.12 16.22
C ASN A 192 8.18 -4.24 16.10
N GLU A 193 6.90 -3.92 16.29
CA GLU A 193 5.81 -4.88 16.17
C GLU A 193 5.65 -5.35 14.71
N ALA A 194 5.72 -4.44 13.74
CA ALA A 194 5.67 -4.78 12.33
C ALA A 194 6.84 -5.68 11.92
N PHE A 195 8.05 -5.39 12.41
CA PHE A 195 9.23 -6.20 12.16
C PHE A 195 9.11 -7.57 12.79
N MET A 196 8.65 -7.68 14.05
CA MET A 196 8.41 -8.98 14.71
C MET A 196 7.38 -9.82 13.94
N VAL A 197 6.28 -9.22 13.51
CA VAL A 197 5.24 -9.92 12.73
C VAL A 197 5.79 -10.40 11.38
N THR A 198 6.60 -9.56 10.72
CA THR A 198 7.24 -9.90 9.44
C THR A 198 8.30 -10.98 9.61
N GLU A 199 9.15 -10.89 10.62
CA GLU A 199 10.20 -11.87 10.96
C GLU A 199 9.59 -13.26 11.25
N LYS A 200 8.60 -13.29 12.14
CA LYS A 200 7.96 -14.52 12.61
C LYS A 200 7.20 -15.27 11.50
N ASN A 201 6.49 -14.56 10.64
CA ASN A 201 5.55 -15.16 9.70
C ASN A 201 6.15 -15.23 8.28
N PRO A 202 6.35 -16.42 7.69
CA PRO A 202 6.98 -16.57 6.37
C PRO A 202 6.17 -15.95 5.22
N ASN A 203 4.87 -15.80 5.40
CA ASN A 203 3.91 -15.26 4.45
C ASN A 203 3.65 -13.75 4.59
N VAL A 204 4.37 -13.07 5.50
CA VAL A 204 4.26 -11.62 5.72
C VAL A 204 5.44 -10.89 5.11
N PHE A 205 5.15 -9.83 4.39
CA PHE A 205 6.09 -8.91 3.73
C PHE A 205 5.83 -7.49 4.22
N ILE A 206 6.78 -6.57 3.97
CA ILE A 206 6.66 -5.18 4.40
C ILE A 206 7.15 -4.23 3.31
N ASP A 207 6.44 -3.11 3.08
CA ASP A 207 6.85 -2.11 2.11
C ASP A 207 7.50 -0.87 2.75
N THR A 208 8.30 -0.16 1.95
CA THR A 208 9.09 1.01 2.36
C THR A 208 8.35 2.34 2.17
N SER A 209 7.05 2.32 1.93
CA SER A 209 6.30 3.50 1.47
C SER A 209 6.12 4.59 2.54
N ALA A 210 5.72 5.77 2.12
CA ALA A 210 5.30 6.96 2.86
C ALA A 210 6.42 7.76 3.55
N TYR A 211 7.11 7.23 4.53
CA TYR A 211 7.97 8.00 5.44
C TYR A 211 9.44 7.95 5.02
N LEU A 212 9.79 8.73 3.99
CA LEU A 212 11.11 8.74 3.39
C LEU A 212 12.26 8.87 4.41
N TYR A 213 12.09 9.72 5.43
CA TYR A 213 13.10 9.94 6.47
C TYR A 213 13.30 8.75 7.42
N GLU A 214 12.34 7.85 7.50
CA GLU A 214 12.43 6.65 8.34
C GLU A 214 13.20 5.51 7.63
N ILE A 215 13.21 5.50 6.29
CA ILE A 215 13.83 4.41 5.52
C ILE A 215 15.33 4.28 5.87
N GLU A 216 16.08 5.38 5.85
CA GLU A 216 17.53 5.37 6.14
C GLU A 216 17.82 4.95 7.59
N GLN A 217 16.93 5.30 8.51
CA GLN A 217 17.10 4.97 9.93
C GLN A 217 16.73 3.51 10.24
N LEU A 218 15.76 2.96 9.55
CA LEU A 218 15.16 1.67 9.86
C LEU A 218 15.72 0.52 9.03
N LEU A 219 16.06 0.74 7.76
CA LEU A 219 16.60 -0.29 6.87
C LEU A 219 18.13 -0.39 6.93
N THR A 220 18.65 -0.75 8.09
CA THR A 220 20.06 -1.11 8.28
C THR A 220 20.33 -2.54 7.80
N GLU A 221 21.61 -2.93 7.63
CA GLU A 221 21.99 -4.32 7.33
C GLU A 221 21.42 -5.28 8.39
N GLU A 222 21.53 -4.93 9.68
CA GLU A 222 21.00 -5.72 10.80
C GLU A 222 19.47 -5.90 10.70
N THR A 223 18.73 -4.83 10.41
CA THR A 223 17.27 -4.91 10.25
C THR A 223 16.88 -5.79 9.07
N VAL A 224 17.58 -5.64 7.93
CA VAL A 224 17.32 -6.43 6.71
C VAL A 224 17.64 -7.91 6.94
N GLU A 225 18.73 -8.22 7.64
CA GLU A 225 19.07 -9.60 8.02
C GLU A 225 18.02 -10.20 8.95
N ARG A 226 17.61 -9.45 9.99
CA ARG A 226 16.59 -9.86 10.95
C ARG A 226 15.24 -10.16 10.30
N ILE A 227 14.69 -9.23 9.50
CA ILE A 227 13.39 -9.39 8.84
C ILE A 227 13.46 -10.46 7.74
N GLY A 228 14.58 -10.55 7.07
CA GLY A 228 14.80 -11.32 5.86
C GLY A 228 14.76 -10.46 4.59
N GLN A 229 15.87 -10.48 3.86
CA GLN A 229 16.05 -9.69 2.63
C GLN A 229 15.00 -9.95 1.53
N ASP A 230 14.32 -11.11 1.57
CA ASP A 230 13.28 -11.52 0.62
C ASP A 230 11.88 -11.00 1.00
N LYS A 231 11.75 -10.25 2.11
CA LYS A 231 10.46 -9.80 2.64
C LYS A 231 10.21 -8.30 2.50
N ILE A 232 11.21 -7.53 2.09
CA ILE A 232 11.11 -6.07 1.98
C ILE A 232 10.79 -5.69 0.53
N ILE A 233 9.81 -4.81 0.34
CA ILE A 233 9.28 -4.41 -0.95
C ILE A 233 9.38 -2.89 -1.11
N PHE A 234 9.78 -2.42 -2.29
CA PHE A 234 9.81 -1.00 -2.59
C PHE A 234 8.41 -0.43 -2.83
N GLY A 235 8.07 0.64 -2.13
CA GLY A 235 6.86 1.42 -2.30
C GLY A 235 7.10 2.90 -2.01
N THR A 236 6.25 3.81 -2.53
CA THR A 236 6.36 5.25 -2.30
C THR A 236 5.17 5.87 -1.59
N ASP A 237 3.98 5.28 -1.70
CA ASP A 237 2.69 5.85 -1.26
C ASP A 237 2.31 7.13 -2.02
N TYR A 238 2.73 7.22 -3.30
CA TYR A 238 2.39 8.37 -4.15
C TYR A 238 0.87 8.58 -4.30
N PRO A 239 0.38 9.81 -4.29
CA PRO A 239 1.07 11.06 -3.96
C PRO A 239 1.19 11.23 -2.45
N THR A 240 2.40 11.43 -1.95
CA THR A 240 2.65 11.48 -0.51
C THR A 240 2.95 12.90 -0.05
N PRO A 241 1.96 13.69 0.37
CA PRO A 241 2.19 14.97 1.00
C PRO A 241 2.48 14.79 2.50
N PHE A 242 3.74 14.76 2.89
CA PHE A 242 4.13 14.67 4.28
C PHE A 242 4.77 15.95 4.78
N ALA A 243 4.42 16.37 6.00
CA ALA A 243 4.99 17.55 6.69
C ALA A 243 5.00 18.83 5.82
N GLY A 244 4.00 19.01 4.96
CA GLY A 244 3.90 20.16 4.07
C GLY A 244 4.82 20.11 2.85
N LYS A 245 5.48 18.97 2.58
CA LYS A 245 6.27 18.70 1.38
C LYS A 245 5.69 17.52 0.64
N THR A 246 5.66 17.60 -0.67
CA THR A 246 5.36 16.46 -1.54
C THR A 246 6.68 15.84 -1.99
N HIS A 247 6.93 14.61 -1.60
CA HIS A 247 8.10 13.87 -2.06
C HIS A 247 7.84 13.33 -3.47
N ARG A 248 8.87 13.41 -4.33
CA ARG A 248 8.85 12.80 -5.66
C ARG A 248 9.22 11.33 -5.56
N MET A 249 8.78 10.52 -6.53
CA MET A 249 9.14 9.11 -6.57
C MET A 249 10.66 8.89 -6.65
N VAL A 250 11.39 9.77 -7.34
CA VAL A 250 12.84 9.70 -7.45
C VAL A 250 13.54 9.82 -6.09
N ASP A 251 12.99 10.61 -5.16
CA ASP A 251 13.57 10.78 -3.83
C ASP A 251 13.60 9.43 -3.06
N PHE A 252 12.56 8.60 -3.21
CA PHE A 252 12.50 7.25 -2.62
C PHE A 252 13.50 6.29 -3.27
N VAL A 253 13.65 6.33 -4.58
CA VAL A 253 14.63 5.51 -5.29
C VAL A 253 16.04 5.88 -4.88
N GLU A 254 16.35 7.16 -4.79
CA GLU A 254 17.65 7.66 -4.32
C GLU A 254 17.92 7.25 -2.86
N CYS A 255 16.90 7.31 -2.00
CA CYS A 255 17.02 6.89 -0.62
C CYS A 255 17.46 5.41 -0.52
N ILE A 256 16.76 4.50 -1.21
CA ILE A 256 17.14 3.07 -1.22
C ILE A 256 18.54 2.89 -1.82
N ASN A 257 18.91 3.65 -2.86
CA ASN A 257 20.25 3.56 -3.47
C ASN A 257 21.37 4.01 -2.51
N LYS A 258 21.10 4.94 -1.61
CA LYS A 258 22.08 5.43 -0.60
C LYS A 258 22.27 4.46 0.59
N LEU A 259 21.34 3.53 0.82
CA LEU A 259 21.50 2.55 1.90
C LEU A 259 22.77 1.74 1.76
N LYS A 260 23.41 1.42 2.89
CA LYS A 260 24.59 0.54 2.96
C LYS A 260 24.18 -0.93 2.83
N LEU A 261 23.54 -1.28 1.72
CA LEU A 261 23.10 -2.63 1.39
C LEU A 261 23.78 -3.09 0.10
N SER A 262 23.97 -4.40 -0.04
CA SER A 262 24.53 -4.97 -1.27
C SER A 262 23.61 -4.69 -2.48
N LYS A 263 24.20 -4.70 -3.68
CA LYS A 263 23.43 -4.53 -4.93
C LYS A 263 22.33 -5.59 -5.05
N GLU A 264 22.63 -6.82 -4.66
CA GLU A 264 21.67 -7.93 -4.69
C GLU A 264 20.45 -7.67 -3.81
N ILE A 265 20.66 -7.20 -2.57
CA ILE A 265 19.58 -6.85 -1.65
C ILE A 265 18.72 -5.71 -2.22
N LYS A 266 19.36 -4.66 -2.78
CA LYS A 266 18.63 -3.56 -3.43
C LYS A 266 17.78 -4.04 -4.62
N GLU A 267 18.28 -4.97 -5.43
CA GLU A 267 17.52 -5.57 -6.53
C GLU A 267 16.32 -6.37 -6.02
N LYS A 268 16.47 -7.08 -4.89
CA LYS A 268 15.36 -7.78 -4.23
C LYS A 268 14.29 -6.78 -3.77
N ILE A 269 14.68 -5.73 -3.05
CA ILE A 269 13.77 -4.68 -2.57
C ILE A 269 13.06 -4.01 -3.75
N PHE A 270 13.78 -3.62 -4.79
CA PHE A 270 13.23 -2.87 -5.91
C PHE A 270 12.26 -3.67 -6.78
N SER A 271 12.44 -4.98 -6.93
CA SER A 271 11.55 -5.73 -7.83
C SER A 271 11.39 -7.21 -7.51
N LYS A 272 12.48 -7.96 -7.23
CA LYS A 272 12.44 -9.42 -7.22
C LYS A 272 11.46 -9.98 -6.17
N ASN A 273 11.40 -9.37 -4.99
CA ASN A 273 10.51 -9.78 -3.91
C ASN A 273 9.05 -9.62 -4.32
N PHE A 274 8.70 -8.46 -4.91
CA PHE A 274 7.33 -8.21 -5.33
C PHE A 274 6.94 -9.09 -6.55
N GLU A 275 7.84 -9.32 -7.49
CA GLU A 275 7.61 -10.24 -8.60
C GLU A 275 7.30 -11.66 -8.10
N LYS A 276 8.05 -12.16 -7.10
CA LYS A 276 7.81 -13.46 -6.47
C LYS A 276 6.42 -13.52 -5.81
N ILE A 277 5.98 -12.43 -5.16
CA ILE A 277 4.64 -12.37 -4.57
C ILE A 277 3.55 -12.50 -5.64
N LEU A 278 3.73 -11.88 -6.81
CA LEU A 278 2.74 -11.90 -7.88
C LEU A 278 2.78 -13.18 -8.75
N SER A 279 3.91 -13.88 -8.82
CA SER A 279 4.08 -15.06 -9.69
C SER A 279 3.73 -16.37 -9.01
N GLY A 280 3.80 -16.44 -7.71
CA GLY A 280 3.49 -17.63 -6.92
C GLY A 280 2.10 -17.66 -6.44
#